data_c19f612a60bb5cab9c6e3770ed0696bf
#
_entry.id   c19f612a60bb5cab9c6e3770ed0696bf
#
_cell.length_a   1.000
_cell.length_b   1.000
_cell.length_c   1.000
_cell.angle_alpha   90.00
_cell.angle_beta   90.00
_cell.angle_gamma   90.00
#
_symmetry.space_group_name_H-M   'P 1'
#
loop_
_entity.id
_entity.type
_entity.pdbx_description
1 polymer ?
#
loop_
_entity_poly.entity_id
_entity_poly.type
_entity_poly.pdbx_seq_one_letter_code
_entity_poly.pdbx_strand_id
1 'polypeptide(L)'
;MVNSEIIAIKDSILNTVGETCEKIILFGSYAYGNPRENSDYDFFVVLKDDSEKPILVLQNIYRDLAKNPNYKAVDVLANYKSRFEARKKLPTIERTIDQKGEVLYDRA
;
A
#
# COMPACT_ATOMS: atom_id res chain seq x y z
N MET A 1 -5.29 12.62 -2.60
CA MET A 1 -6.75 12.78 -2.45
C MET A 1 -7.34 11.59 -1.72
N VAL A 2 -7.28 11.63 -0.43
CA VAL A 2 -7.78 10.53 0.41
C VAL A 2 -9.28 10.70 0.60
N ASN A 3 -10.03 9.62 0.38
CA ASN A 3 -11.48 9.58 0.59
C ASN A 3 -11.83 8.47 1.58
N SER A 4 -13.10 8.33 1.92
CA SER A 4 -13.54 7.35 2.90
C SER A 4 -13.31 5.91 2.45
N GLU A 5 -13.39 5.63 1.14
CA GLU A 5 -13.13 4.30 0.60
C GLU A 5 -11.64 3.93 0.72
N ILE A 6 -10.75 4.88 0.44
CA ILE A 6 -9.30 4.69 0.62
C ILE A 6 -8.99 4.36 2.09
N ILE A 7 -9.60 5.08 3.02
CA ILE A 7 -9.41 4.82 4.45
C ILE A 7 -9.92 3.42 4.83
N ALA A 8 -11.09 3.03 4.32
CA ALA A 8 -11.65 1.71 4.60
C ALA A 8 -10.75 0.59 4.06
N ILE A 9 -10.21 0.76 2.86
CA ILE A 9 -9.27 -0.20 2.26
C ILE A 9 -7.98 -0.26 3.08
N LYS A 10 -7.44 0.88 3.48
CA LYS A 10 -6.26 0.94 4.34
C LYS A 10 -6.49 0.19 5.65
N ASP A 11 -7.64 0.37 6.27
CA ASP A 11 -7.98 -0.32 7.51
C ASP A 11 -8.07 -1.85 7.29
N SER A 12 -8.65 -2.28 6.17
CA SER A 12 -8.70 -3.70 5.81
C SER A 12 -7.30 -4.28 5.62
N ILE A 13 -6.42 -3.56 4.95
CA ILE A 13 -5.04 -3.98 4.76
C ILE A 13 -4.33 -4.10 6.11
N LEU A 14 -4.46 -3.09 6.95
CA LEU A 14 -3.83 -3.07 8.27
C LEU A 14 -4.31 -4.23 9.14
N ASN A 15 -5.61 -4.50 9.15
CA ASN A 15 -6.18 -5.62 9.91
C ASN A 15 -5.67 -6.96 9.41
N THR A 16 -5.52 -7.11 8.09
CA THR A 16 -5.03 -8.35 7.48
C THR A 16 -3.55 -8.59 7.77
N VAL A 17 -2.73 -7.55 7.64
CA VAL A 17 -1.28 -7.64 7.83
C VAL A 17 -0.91 -7.69 9.31
N GLY A 18 -1.57 -6.88 10.13
CA GLY A 18 -1.36 -6.88 11.57
C GLY A 18 -0.04 -6.24 11.98
N GLU A 19 0.57 -6.79 13.02
CA GLU A 19 1.76 -6.22 13.67
C GLU A 19 3.00 -6.14 12.79
N THR A 20 3.04 -6.90 11.70
CA THR A 20 4.17 -6.87 10.76
C THR A 20 4.09 -5.69 9.79
N CYS A 21 3.00 -4.92 9.81
CA CYS A 21 2.86 -3.75 8.96
C CYS A 21 3.64 -2.58 9.56
N GLU A 22 4.65 -2.11 8.84
CA GLU A 22 5.42 -0.95 9.24
C GLU A 22 4.81 0.34 8.70
N LYS A 23 4.31 0.30 7.45
CA LYS A 23 3.81 1.50 6.78
C LYS A 23 2.86 1.12 5.66
N ILE A 24 1.85 1.95 5.43
CA ILE A 24 0.97 1.85 4.26
C ILE A 24 0.99 3.21 3.57
N ILE A 25 1.34 3.22 2.29
CA ILE A 25 1.51 4.44 1.51
C ILE A 25 0.58 4.38 0.30
N LEU A 26 -0.25 5.39 0.13
CA LEU A 26 -1.03 5.59 -1.10
C LEU A 26 -0.10 6.22 -2.13
N PHE A 27 -0.07 5.67 -3.35
CA PHE A 27 0.69 6.26 -4.44
C PHE A 27 -0.17 6.30 -5.70
N GLY A 28 0.42 6.65 -6.84
CA GLY A 28 -0.32 6.74 -8.09
C GLY A 28 -1.20 7.97 -8.15
N SER A 29 -2.18 7.95 -9.06
CA SER A 29 -2.96 9.13 -9.41
C SER A 29 -3.73 9.74 -8.23
N TYR A 30 -4.23 8.91 -7.31
CA TYR A 30 -4.95 9.42 -6.14
C TYR A 30 -4.05 10.12 -5.13
N ALA A 31 -2.76 9.78 -5.10
CA ALA A 31 -1.80 10.47 -4.25
C ALA A 31 -1.24 11.71 -4.94
N TYR A 32 -1.06 11.66 -6.27
CA TYR A 32 -0.40 12.72 -7.02
C TYR A 32 -1.34 13.83 -7.49
N GLY A 33 -2.65 13.67 -7.25
CA GLY A 33 -3.60 14.75 -7.43
C GLY A 33 -4.32 14.80 -8.76
N ASN A 34 -4.21 13.76 -9.61
CA ASN A 34 -4.87 13.75 -10.91
C ASN A 34 -5.55 12.41 -11.23
N PRO A 35 -6.40 11.89 -10.33
CA PRO A 35 -7.13 10.66 -10.62
C PRO A 35 -8.18 10.88 -11.69
N ARG A 36 -8.42 9.84 -12.49
CA ARG A 36 -9.50 9.78 -13.45
C ARG A 36 -10.59 8.84 -12.91
N GLU A 37 -11.77 8.88 -13.53
CA GLU A 37 -12.91 8.07 -13.11
C GLU A 37 -12.57 6.57 -13.03
N ASN A 38 -11.74 6.07 -13.96
CA ASN A 38 -11.35 4.66 -14.01
C ASN A 38 -9.98 4.38 -13.38
N SER A 39 -9.41 5.32 -12.63
CA SER A 39 -8.12 5.11 -11.96
C SER A 39 -8.27 4.13 -10.81
N ASP A 40 -7.29 3.23 -10.67
CA ASP A 40 -7.22 2.31 -9.53
C ASP A 40 -6.61 3.00 -8.33
N TYR A 41 -6.87 2.45 -7.14
CA TYR A 41 -6.13 2.84 -5.96
C TYR A 41 -4.84 2.04 -5.89
N ASP A 42 -3.73 2.72 -5.63
CA ASP A 42 -2.40 2.09 -5.54
C ASP A 42 -1.87 2.22 -4.12
N PHE A 43 -1.61 1.07 -3.49
CA PHE A 43 -1.08 1.02 -2.13
C PHE A 43 0.26 0.30 -2.11
N PHE A 44 1.18 0.80 -1.31
CA PHE A 44 2.43 0.12 -1.01
C PHE A 44 2.46 -0.21 0.48
N VAL A 45 2.68 -1.48 0.78
CA VAL A 45 2.76 -1.97 2.16
C VAL A 45 4.22 -2.28 2.48
N VAL A 46 4.76 -1.58 3.46
CA VAL A 46 6.11 -1.84 3.96
C VAL A 46 5.99 -2.79 5.15
N LEU A 47 6.69 -3.92 5.07
CA LEU A 47 6.63 -4.98 6.05
C LEU A 47 7.87 -4.99 6.93
N LYS A 48 7.69 -5.40 8.17
CA LYS A 48 8.79 -5.65 9.10
C LYS A 48 9.74 -6.69 8.48
N ASP A 49 11.04 -6.45 8.60
CA ASP A 49 12.06 -7.38 8.12
C ASP A 49 11.88 -8.75 8.77
N ASP A 50 12.20 -9.79 8.01
CA ASP A 50 12.12 -11.20 8.45
C ASP A 50 10.71 -11.65 8.85
N SER A 51 9.69 -10.89 8.47
CA SER A 51 8.30 -11.30 8.62
C SER A 51 7.88 -12.21 7.44
N GLU A 52 6.57 -12.47 7.33
CA GLU A 52 6.02 -13.30 6.26
C GLU A 52 6.41 -12.75 4.88
N LYS A 53 6.59 -13.64 3.90
CA LYS A 53 6.97 -13.24 2.53
C LYS A 53 5.94 -12.30 1.93
N PRO A 54 6.38 -11.23 1.25
CA PRO A 54 5.46 -10.26 0.66
C PRO A 54 4.40 -10.88 -0.24
N ILE A 55 4.74 -11.90 -1.03
CA ILE A 55 3.76 -12.55 -1.91
C ILE A 55 2.62 -13.19 -1.12
N LEU A 56 2.92 -13.78 0.03
CA LEU A 56 1.90 -14.40 0.88
C LEU A 56 1.01 -13.34 1.53
N VAL A 57 1.61 -12.24 1.95
CA VAL A 57 0.88 -11.11 2.50
C VAL A 57 -0.08 -10.52 1.45
N LEU A 58 0.40 -10.35 0.22
CA LEU A 58 -0.42 -9.86 -0.89
C LEU A 58 -1.61 -10.78 -1.17
N GLN A 59 -1.39 -12.10 -1.16
CA GLN A 59 -2.48 -13.07 -1.35
C GLN A 59 -3.57 -12.90 -0.30
N ASN A 60 -3.18 -12.70 0.95
CA ASN A 60 -4.13 -12.50 2.05
C ASN A 60 -4.89 -11.19 1.90
N ILE A 61 -4.19 -10.12 1.50
CA ILE A 61 -4.81 -8.80 1.27
C ILE A 61 -5.85 -8.90 0.16
N TYR A 62 -5.50 -9.47 -0.99
CA TYR A 62 -6.43 -9.59 -2.11
C TYR A 62 -7.61 -10.48 -1.79
N ARG A 63 -7.40 -11.54 -1.01
CA ARG A 63 -8.49 -12.41 -0.56
C ARG A 63 -9.47 -11.65 0.33
N ASP A 64 -8.96 -10.81 1.22
CA ASP A 64 -9.80 -10.00 2.10
C ASP A 64 -10.57 -8.93 1.30
N LEU A 65 -9.88 -8.23 0.39
CA LEU A 65 -10.51 -7.20 -0.43
C LEU A 65 -11.60 -7.77 -1.35
N ALA A 66 -11.45 -9.01 -1.79
CA ALA A 66 -12.45 -9.67 -2.64
C ALA A 66 -13.80 -9.84 -1.95
N LYS A 67 -13.86 -9.74 -0.63
CA LYS A 67 -15.12 -9.78 0.12
C LYS A 67 -15.96 -8.52 -0.08
N ASN A 68 -15.36 -7.46 -0.63
CA ASN A 68 -16.03 -6.19 -0.88
C ASN A 68 -15.95 -5.83 -2.36
N PRO A 69 -16.74 -6.51 -3.22
CA PRO A 69 -16.63 -6.33 -4.68
C PRO A 69 -17.05 -4.95 -5.17
N ASN A 70 -17.67 -4.14 -4.31
CA ASN A 70 -18.07 -2.78 -4.65
C ASN A 70 -16.93 -1.76 -4.55
N TYR A 71 -15.81 -2.14 -3.95
CA TYR A 71 -14.65 -1.26 -3.94
C TYR A 71 -14.13 -1.08 -5.36
N LYS A 72 -13.64 0.13 -5.65
CA LYS A 72 -12.88 0.40 -6.86
C LYS A 72 -11.67 -0.54 -6.89
N ALA A 73 -11.17 -0.86 -8.08
CA ALA A 73 -10.00 -1.73 -8.24
C ALA A 73 -8.81 -1.22 -7.43
N VAL A 74 -8.09 -2.15 -6.81
CA VAL A 74 -6.96 -1.85 -5.93
C VAL A 74 -5.74 -2.63 -6.38
N ASP A 75 -4.61 -1.93 -6.56
CA ASP A 75 -3.32 -2.54 -6.77
C ASP A 75 -2.49 -2.40 -5.50
N VAL A 76 -1.93 -3.49 -5.01
CA VAL A 76 -1.12 -3.50 -3.80
C VAL A 76 0.26 -4.06 -4.11
N LEU A 77 1.27 -3.30 -3.76
CA LEU A 77 2.67 -3.74 -3.76
C LEU A 77 3.13 -3.88 -2.32
N ALA A 78 4.11 -4.76 -2.10
CA ALA A 78 4.66 -4.95 -0.77
C ALA A 78 6.13 -5.33 -0.82
N ASN A 79 6.90 -4.88 0.16
CA ASN A 79 8.27 -5.31 0.35
C ASN A 79 8.68 -5.09 1.81
N TYR A 80 9.80 -5.70 2.19
CA TYR A 80 10.38 -5.51 3.51
C TYR A 80 10.92 -4.10 3.68
N LYS A 81 10.92 -3.62 4.92
CA LYS A 81 11.40 -2.29 5.26
C LYS A 81 12.83 -2.05 4.77
N SER A 82 13.74 -3.00 5.00
CA SER A 82 15.15 -2.84 4.58
C SER A 82 15.26 -2.71 3.07
N ARG A 83 14.45 -3.44 2.32
CA ARG A 83 14.46 -3.37 0.86
C ARG A 83 13.86 -2.06 0.37
N PHE A 84 12.76 -1.63 0.97
CA PHE A 84 12.16 -0.34 0.63
C PHE A 84 13.16 0.80 0.85
N GLU A 85 13.83 0.80 2.01
CA GLU A 85 14.82 1.83 2.36
C GLU A 85 16.02 1.82 1.41
N ALA A 86 16.47 0.65 0.99
CA ALA A 86 17.59 0.55 0.04
C ALA A 86 17.17 1.00 -1.36
N ARG A 87 16.01 0.55 -1.82
CA ARG A 87 15.55 0.83 -3.18
C ARG A 87 15.13 2.29 -3.39
N LYS A 88 14.62 2.96 -2.37
CA LYS A 88 14.21 4.37 -2.50
C LYS A 88 15.39 5.32 -2.75
N LYS A 89 16.62 4.86 -2.52
CA LYS A 89 17.83 5.64 -2.79
C LYS A 89 18.27 5.56 -4.25
N LEU A 90 17.64 4.67 -5.01
CA LEU A 90 17.93 4.43 -6.43
C LEU A 90 16.76 4.95 -7.28
N PRO A 91 16.94 5.11 -8.62
CA PRO A 91 15.84 5.55 -9.50
C PRO A 91 14.82 4.41 -9.69
N THR A 92 13.96 4.21 -8.70
CA THR A 92 12.99 3.12 -8.62
C THR A 92 11.60 3.68 -8.34
N ILE A 93 10.58 2.81 -8.43
CA ILE A 93 9.22 3.16 -8.03
C ILE A 93 9.17 3.52 -6.54
N GLU A 94 9.95 2.84 -5.71
CA GLU A 94 10.01 3.11 -4.27
C GLU A 94 10.47 4.54 -3.99
N ARG A 95 11.39 5.06 -4.79
CA ARG A 95 11.82 6.45 -4.66
C ARG A 95 10.67 7.42 -4.92
N THR A 96 9.91 7.20 -5.98
CA THR A 96 8.75 8.03 -6.29
C THR A 96 7.69 7.91 -5.20
N ILE A 97 7.44 6.72 -4.70
CA ILE A 97 6.49 6.48 -3.62
C ILE A 97 6.90 7.22 -2.35
N ASP A 98 8.18 7.15 -2.00
CA ASP A 98 8.71 7.84 -0.82
C ASP A 98 8.58 9.36 -0.94
N GLN A 99 8.86 9.91 -2.12
CA GLN A 99 8.86 11.36 -2.34
C GLN A 99 7.46 11.95 -2.54
N LYS A 100 6.56 11.23 -3.22
CA LYS A 100 5.26 11.76 -3.67
C LYS A 100 4.06 11.03 -3.08
N GLY A 101 4.26 9.86 -2.50
CA GLY A 101 3.18 9.09 -1.90
C GLY A 101 2.65 9.75 -0.65
N GLU A 102 1.45 9.35 -0.26
CA GLU A 102 0.82 9.82 0.96
C GLU A 102 0.80 8.69 1.99
N VAL A 103 1.44 8.91 3.13
CA VAL A 103 1.51 7.91 4.19
C VAL A 103 0.17 7.87 4.91
N LEU A 104 -0.50 6.72 4.86
CA LEU A 104 -1.81 6.52 5.50
C LEU A 104 -1.66 5.85 6.87
N TYR A 105 -0.60 5.11 7.06
CA TYR A 105 -0.29 4.45 8.31
C TYR A 105 1.23 4.36 8.47
N ASP A 106 1.71 4.70 9.65
CA ASP A 106 3.13 4.63 10.00
C ASP A 106 3.23 4.18 11.45
N ARG A 107 3.83 3.03 11.66
CA ARG A 107 3.99 2.44 12.98
C ARG A 107 5.02 3.17 13.84
N ALA A 108 6.00 3.77 13.21
CA ALA A 108 7.12 4.43 13.91
C ALA A 108 6.71 5.72 14.61
#